data_4641306f199cb37c8c21d2c5cbbe6285
#
_entry.id   4641306f199cb37c8c21d2c5cbbe6285
#
_cell.length_a   1.000
_cell.length_b   1.000
_cell.length_c   1.000
_cell.angle_alpha   90.00
_cell.angle_beta   90.00
_cell.angle_gamma   90.00
#
_symmetry.space_group_name_H-M   'P 1'
#
loop_
_entity.id
_entity.type
_entity.pdbx_description
1 polymer ?
#
loop_
_entity_poly.entity_id
_entity_poly.type
_entity_poly.pdbx_seq_one_letter_code
_entity_poly.pdbx_strand_id
1 'polypeptide(L)'
;MTEQVFPVALTNIVAFPVLMKPMYRTIIQTAASGKEQSAALWNYARRVYTLTWEFMRDDATHNEWKQMLAFWLSLQGRFATFLFTDPVDNTVAAQLIGIGDGTTTKFQLARTINSTWTEAINAPNIVSHVYVNGVDPGGWSVDSSTGIITLATAAPNGQAVTADFTYYFRCRLLNDEDEFTKFGSTLWEKQTLEFITVKS
;
A
#
# COMPACT_ATOMS: atom_id res chain seq x y z
N MET A 1 -3.22 18.89 -0.65
CA MET A 1 -2.22 18.44 -1.65
C MET A 1 -2.59 17.03 -2.03
N THR A 2 -2.59 16.72 -3.33
CA THR A 2 -2.79 15.33 -3.77
C THR A 2 -1.57 14.52 -3.35
N GLU A 3 -1.79 13.37 -2.72
CA GLU A 3 -0.71 12.46 -2.30
C GLU A 3 0.03 11.94 -3.53
N GLN A 4 1.35 11.94 -3.50
CA GLN A 4 2.16 11.54 -4.64
C GLN A 4 2.20 10.01 -4.78
N VAL A 5 2.20 9.54 -6.03
CA VAL A 5 2.45 8.13 -6.34
C VAL A 5 3.93 7.93 -6.61
N PHE A 6 4.50 6.83 -6.08
CA PHE A 6 5.89 6.45 -6.37
C PHE A 6 6.08 6.29 -7.89
N PRO A 7 7.11 6.90 -8.50
CA PRO A 7 7.25 6.93 -9.95
C PRO A 7 7.39 5.54 -10.57
N VAL A 8 6.50 5.20 -11.49
CA VAL A 8 6.48 3.88 -12.18
C VAL A 8 7.79 3.59 -12.91
N ALA A 9 8.43 4.61 -13.50
CA ALA A 9 9.72 4.45 -14.17
C ALA A 9 10.80 3.90 -13.23
N LEU A 10 10.76 4.30 -11.95
CA LEU A 10 11.68 3.81 -10.92
C LEU A 10 11.35 2.39 -10.47
N THR A 11 10.07 2.03 -10.42
CA THR A 11 9.64 0.65 -10.08
C THR A 11 10.13 -0.36 -11.11
N ASN A 12 10.15 0.03 -12.39
CA ASN A 12 10.54 -0.85 -13.49
C ASN A 12 12.05 -1.17 -13.55
N ILE A 13 12.88 -0.39 -12.86
CA ILE A 13 14.35 -0.56 -12.82
C ILE A 13 14.87 -0.92 -11.44
N VAL A 14 13.99 -1.30 -10.50
CA VAL A 14 14.40 -1.80 -9.19
C VAL A 14 15.21 -3.08 -9.35
N ALA A 15 16.38 -3.12 -8.72
CA ALA A 15 17.21 -4.32 -8.67
C ALA A 15 16.68 -5.33 -7.65
N PHE A 16 17.01 -6.60 -7.86
CA PHE A 16 16.72 -7.65 -6.88
C PHE A 16 17.89 -7.81 -5.88
N PRO A 17 17.58 -8.19 -4.63
CA PRO A 17 16.26 -8.51 -4.08
C PRO A 17 15.45 -7.28 -3.65
N VAL A 18 14.15 -7.31 -3.85
CA VAL A 18 13.20 -6.42 -3.17
C VAL A 18 12.90 -7.02 -1.80
N LEU A 19 13.20 -6.29 -0.74
CA LEU A 19 12.96 -6.76 0.61
C LEU A 19 11.67 -6.15 1.17
N MET A 20 10.82 -6.99 1.75
CA MET A 20 9.65 -6.59 2.50
C MET A 20 9.66 -7.27 3.87
N LYS A 21 9.62 -6.47 4.94
CA LYS A 21 9.63 -6.94 6.32
C LYS A 21 8.36 -6.51 7.04
N PRO A 22 7.44 -7.44 7.37
CA PRO A 22 6.30 -7.13 8.22
C PRO A 22 6.75 -6.87 9.64
N MET A 23 6.12 -5.90 10.29
CA MET A 23 6.46 -5.47 11.65
C MET A 23 5.20 -5.24 12.47
N TYR A 24 5.21 -5.76 13.69
CA TYR A 24 4.24 -5.48 14.75
C TYR A 24 4.91 -4.83 15.95
N ARG A 25 4.12 -4.24 16.82
CA ARG A 25 4.57 -3.79 18.13
C ARG A 25 3.75 -4.46 19.23
N THR A 26 4.43 -5.24 20.05
CA THR A 26 3.84 -5.97 21.19
C THR A 26 4.58 -5.61 22.48
N ILE A 27 3.86 -5.67 23.61
CA ILE A 27 4.42 -5.62 24.95
C ILE A 27 4.25 -6.99 25.56
N ILE A 28 5.32 -7.55 26.14
CA ILE A 28 5.29 -8.79 26.89
C ILE A 28 5.79 -8.47 28.30
N GLN A 29 5.01 -8.84 29.31
CA GLN A 29 5.37 -8.72 30.72
C GLN A 29 5.43 -10.11 31.33
N THR A 30 6.56 -10.43 31.96
CA THR A 30 6.77 -11.71 32.65
C THR A 30 6.78 -11.47 34.16
N ALA A 31 5.89 -12.13 34.89
CA ALA A 31 5.85 -12.09 36.34
C ALA A 31 7.00 -12.94 36.94
N ALA A 32 7.35 -12.70 38.20
CA ALA A 32 8.35 -13.50 38.91
C ALA A 32 8.02 -15.00 38.99
N SER A 33 6.75 -15.37 38.86
CA SER A 33 6.27 -16.75 38.79
C SER A 33 6.47 -17.41 37.39
N GLY A 34 7.02 -16.67 36.38
CA GLY A 34 7.15 -17.14 35.02
C GLY A 34 5.89 -16.99 34.16
N LYS A 35 4.79 -16.46 34.70
CA LYS A 35 3.57 -16.20 33.96
C LYS A 35 3.75 -14.98 33.06
N GLU A 36 3.41 -15.10 31.78
CA GLU A 36 3.49 -14.02 30.81
C GLU A 36 2.11 -13.42 30.50
N GLN A 37 2.09 -12.11 30.29
CA GLN A 37 0.98 -11.37 29.73
C GLN A 37 1.49 -10.62 28.50
N SER A 38 0.77 -10.75 27.37
CA SER A 38 1.12 -10.07 26.13
C SER A 38 -0.01 -9.14 25.69
N ALA A 39 0.37 -7.96 25.18
CA ALA A 39 -0.54 -7.00 24.58
C ALA A 39 -0.03 -6.55 23.22
N ALA A 40 -0.86 -6.69 22.19
CA ALA A 40 -0.57 -6.15 20.86
C ALA A 40 -0.91 -4.65 20.83
N LEU A 41 0.08 -3.80 20.57
CA LEU A 41 -0.13 -2.36 20.43
C LEU A 41 -0.69 -1.99 19.05
N TRP A 42 -0.40 -2.80 18.07
CA TRP A 42 -0.92 -2.64 16.71
C TRP A 42 -1.75 -3.86 16.32
N ASN A 43 -2.93 -3.62 15.80
CA ASN A 43 -3.83 -4.65 15.29
C ASN A 43 -3.63 -4.93 13.80
N TYR A 44 -2.61 -4.30 13.17
CA TYR A 44 -2.24 -4.47 11.76
C TYR A 44 -0.72 -4.46 11.62
N ALA A 45 -0.22 -5.17 10.63
CA ALA A 45 1.19 -5.17 10.28
C ALA A 45 1.56 -3.87 9.56
N ARG A 46 2.68 -3.26 9.95
CA ARG A 46 3.37 -2.30 9.08
C ARG A 46 4.42 -3.05 8.27
N ARG A 47 4.65 -2.63 7.03
CA ARG A 47 5.64 -3.25 6.15
C ARG A 47 6.76 -2.27 5.90
N VAL A 48 7.98 -2.69 6.15
CA VAL A 48 9.18 -1.97 5.75
C VAL A 48 9.64 -2.54 4.43
N TYR A 49 9.78 -1.69 3.44
CA TYR A 49 10.31 -2.01 2.13
C TYR A 49 11.72 -1.46 2.01
N THR A 50 12.60 -2.24 1.40
CA THR A 50 13.93 -1.80 1.00
C THR A 50 14.08 -2.08 -0.50
N LEU A 51 14.22 -1.03 -1.28
CA LEU A 51 14.44 -1.08 -2.72
C LEU A 51 15.88 -0.68 -3.02
N THR A 52 16.45 -1.27 -4.07
CA THR A 52 17.83 -1.02 -4.53
C THR A 52 17.82 -0.74 -6.02
N TRP A 53 18.69 0.17 -6.46
CA TRP A 53 18.93 0.47 -7.87
C TRP A 53 20.41 0.37 -8.16
N GLU A 54 20.81 -0.53 -9.06
CA GLU A 54 22.20 -0.66 -9.49
C GLU A 54 22.65 0.57 -10.28
N PHE A 55 21.76 1.12 -11.09
CA PHE A 55 22.01 2.36 -11.80
C PHE A 55 20.71 3.10 -12.14
N MET A 56 20.80 4.41 -12.22
CA MET A 56 19.78 5.32 -12.74
C MET A 56 20.44 6.22 -13.76
N ARG A 57 19.77 6.45 -14.88
CA ARG A 57 20.29 7.23 -15.99
C ARG A 57 19.88 8.70 -15.90
N ASP A 58 20.76 9.56 -16.40
CA ASP A 58 20.52 11.00 -16.54
C ASP A 58 21.11 11.45 -17.88
N ASP A 59 20.44 11.07 -18.97
CA ASP A 59 20.79 11.45 -20.34
C ASP A 59 19.61 12.13 -21.05
N ALA A 60 19.74 12.39 -22.34
CA ALA A 60 18.70 13.06 -23.12
C ALA A 60 17.39 12.26 -23.26
N THR A 61 17.45 10.92 -23.07
CA THR A 61 16.32 10.01 -23.25
C THR A 61 15.79 9.51 -21.91
N HIS A 62 16.67 9.41 -20.91
CA HIS A 62 16.36 8.83 -19.62
C HIS A 62 16.65 9.83 -18.50
N ASN A 63 15.75 9.92 -17.55
CA ASN A 63 15.83 10.87 -16.43
C ASN A 63 15.47 10.24 -15.09
N GLU A 64 15.74 8.95 -14.91
CA GLU A 64 15.35 8.21 -13.70
C GLU A 64 15.94 8.83 -12.44
N TRP A 65 17.22 9.26 -12.48
CA TRP A 65 17.85 9.94 -11.35
C TRP A 65 17.15 11.25 -10.97
N LYS A 66 16.80 12.07 -11.96
CA LYS A 66 16.07 13.32 -11.69
C LYS A 66 14.67 13.07 -11.16
N GLN A 67 14.01 12.03 -11.62
CA GLN A 67 12.70 11.61 -11.09
C GLN A 67 12.81 11.18 -9.63
N MET A 68 13.84 10.36 -9.29
CA MET A 68 14.09 9.95 -7.90
C MET A 68 14.38 11.15 -7.01
N LEU A 69 15.28 12.04 -7.43
CA LEU A 69 15.63 13.24 -6.67
C LEU A 69 14.41 14.15 -6.47
N ALA A 70 13.66 14.43 -7.55
CA ALA A 70 12.46 15.26 -7.47
C ALA A 70 11.40 14.64 -6.56
N PHE A 71 11.18 13.34 -6.65
CA PHE A 71 10.29 12.59 -5.76
C PHE A 71 10.73 12.74 -4.31
N TRP A 72 11.99 12.46 -4.00
CA TRP A 72 12.53 12.55 -2.64
C TRP A 72 12.43 13.97 -2.05
N LEU A 73 12.84 14.99 -2.83
CA LEU A 73 12.77 16.39 -2.39
C LEU A 73 11.33 16.85 -2.17
N SER A 74 10.38 16.39 -2.98
CA SER A 74 8.97 16.76 -2.83
C SER A 74 8.32 16.18 -1.59
N LEU A 75 8.81 15.06 -1.09
CA LEU A 75 8.37 14.45 0.18
C LEU A 75 8.93 15.16 1.40
N GLN A 76 9.96 16.00 1.25
CA GLN A 76 10.67 16.64 2.35
C GLN A 76 11.17 15.63 3.39
N GLY A 77 11.87 14.59 2.91
CA GLY A 77 12.32 13.48 3.74
C GLY A 77 11.13 12.69 4.31
N ARG A 78 11.11 12.50 5.61
CA ARG A 78 10.07 11.74 6.33
C ARG A 78 8.75 12.49 6.54
N PHE A 79 8.62 13.71 6.05
CA PHE A 79 7.45 14.54 6.37
C PHE A 79 6.19 14.06 5.63
N ALA A 80 6.24 13.95 4.32
CA ALA A 80 5.08 13.57 3.52
C ALA A 80 4.91 12.06 3.37
N THR A 81 3.69 11.64 3.09
CA THR A 81 3.35 10.28 2.67
C THR A 81 3.22 10.20 1.15
N PHE A 82 3.37 8.99 0.63
CA PHE A 82 3.21 8.69 -0.79
C PHE A 82 2.53 7.33 -0.99
N LEU A 83 2.02 7.10 -2.17
CA LEU A 83 1.37 5.87 -2.58
C LEU A 83 2.36 4.97 -3.32
N PHE A 84 2.52 3.75 -2.84
CA PHE A 84 3.42 2.74 -3.41
C PHE A 84 2.64 1.56 -3.95
N THR A 85 2.93 1.18 -5.19
CA THR A 85 2.44 -0.06 -5.81
C THR A 85 3.43 -1.18 -5.51
N ASP A 86 3.06 -2.14 -4.68
CA ASP A 86 3.85 -3.34 -4.50
C ASP A 86 3.82 -4.16 -5.81
N PRO A 87 4.96 -4.52 -6.40
CA PRO A 87 4.98 -5.24 -7.67
C PRO A 87 4.35 -6.64 -7.61
N VAL A 88 4.23 -7.21 -6.42
CA VAL A 88 3.70 -8.57 -6.20
C VAL A 88 2.29 -8.56 -5.62
N ASP A 89 1.96 -7.55 -4.81
CA ASP A 89 0.75 -7.52 -3.99
C ASP A 89 0.02 -6.18 -4.15
N ASN A 90 -0.67 -6.02 -5.27
CA ASN A 90 -1.36 -4.78 -5.61
C ASN A 90 -2.75 -4.99 -6.23
N THR A 91 -3.20 -6.25 -6.40
CA THR A 91 -4.44 -6.58 -7.11
C THR A 91 -5.20 -7.67 -6.40
N VAL A 92 -6.50 -7.52 -6.33
CA VAL A 92 -7.43 -8.58 -5.88
C VAL A 92 -8.61 -8.70 -6.83
N ALA A 93 -9.13 -9.93 -6.96
CA ALA A 93 -10.29 -10.26 -7.78
C ALA A 93 -11.30 -11.05 -6.95
N ALA A 94 -12.59 -10.78 -7.17
CA ALA A 94 -13.72 -11.39 -6.49
C ALA A 94 -13.59 -11.38 -4.95
N GLN A 95 -12.94 -10.35 -4.40
CA GLN A 95 -12.71 -10.24 -2.97
C GLN A 95 -14.00 -9.94 -2.24
N LEU A 96 -14.35 -10.78 -1.27
CA LEU A 96 -15.46 -10.51 -0.37
C LEU A 96 -15.14 -9.30 0.51
N ILE A 97 -15.96 -8.27 0.42
CA ILE A 97 -15.84 -7.03 1.21
C ILE A 97 -16.97 -6.87 2.24
N GLY A 98 -17.99 -7.71 2.19
CA GLY A 98 -19.07 -7.73 3.17
C GLY A 98 -20.23 -8.62 2.76
N ILE A 99 -21.19 -8.71 3.67
CA ILE A 99 -22.47 -9.41 3.44
C ILE A 99 -23.59 -8.38 3.67
N GLY A 100 -24.52 -8.30 2.75
CA GLY A 100 -25.68 -7.44 2.86
C GLY A 100 -26.57 -7.80 4.06
N ASP A 101 -27.17 -6.77 4.65
CA ASP A 101 -28.13 -6.88 5.76
C ASP A 101 -29.50 -6.25 5.39
N GLY A 102 -29.68 -5.84 4.13
CA GLY A 102 -30.88 -5.17 3.62
C GLY A 102 -30.92 -3.66 3.89
N THR A 103 -29.94 -3.11 4.64
CA THR A 103 -29.92 -1.69 5.05
C THR A 103 -28.59 -1.01 4.77
N THR A 104 -27.48 -1.72 4.90
CA THR A 104 -26.13 -1.18 4.72
C THR A 104 -25.80 -0.97 3.24
N THR A 105 -25.33 0.24 2.93
CA THR A 105 -24.87 0.61 1.59
C THR A 105 -23.37 0.82 1.52
N LYS A 106 -22.64 0.88 2.66
CA LYS A 106 -21.22 1.20 2.72
C LYS A 106 -20.41 -0.03 3.09
N PHE A 107 -19.41 -0.36 2.27
CA PHE A 107 -18.54 -1.52 2.46
C PHE A 107 -17.08 -1.08 2.33
N GLN A 108 -16.25 -1.49 3.30
CA GLN A 108 -14.82 -1.23 3.28
C GLN A 108 -14.12 -2.19 2.33
N LEU A 109 -13.34 -1.67 1.38
CA LEU A 109 -12.44 -2.50 0.60
C LEU A 109 -11.46 -3.21 1.53
N ALA A 110 -11.28 -4.50 1.29
CA ALA A 110 -10.39 -5.34 2.06
C ALA A 110 -9.68 -6.32 1.14
N ARG A 111 -8.54 -6.82 1.55
CA ARG A 111 -7.88 -7.94 0.92
C ARG A 111 -7.67 -9.06 1.91
N THR A 112 -7.76 -10.29 1.44
CA THR A 112 -7.53 -11.48 2.25
C THR A 112 -6.34 -12.25 1.70
N ILE A 113 -5.37 -12.51 2.54
CA ILE A 113 -4.19 -13.31 2.20
C ILE A 113 -4.43 -14.73 2.69
N ASN A 114 -4.37 -15.69 1.75
CA ASN A 114 -4.48 -17.12 2.02
C ASN A 114 -5.68 -17.50 2.92
N SER A 115 -6.80 -16.82 2.74
CA SER A 115 -8.06 -17.03 3.51
C SER A 115 -7.91 -16.91 5.04
N THR A 116 -6.77 -16.41 5.53
CA THR A 116 -6.45 -16.39 6.96
C THR A 116 -6.34 -14.96 7.50
N TRP A 117 -5.77 -14.04 6.74
CA TRP A 117 -5.53 -12.68 7.17
C TRP A 117 -6.24 -11.69 6.28
N THR A 118 -7.14 -10.89 6.85
CA THR A 118 -7.86 -9.84 6.15
C THR A 118 -7.44 -8.48 6.69
N GLU A 119 -7.14 -7.54 5.80
CA GLU A 119 -6.85 -6.16 6.15
C GLU A 119 -7.64 -5.19 5.28
N ALA A 120 -8.01 -4.04 5.85
CA ALA A 120 -8.68 -2.97 5.13
C ALA A 120 -7.73 -2.29 4.14
N ILE A 121 -8.23 -1.96 2.96
CA ILE A 121 -7.53 -1.19 1.93
C ILE A 121 -8.10 0.22 1.94
N ASN A 122 -7.26 1.19 2.34
CA ASN A 122 -7.64 2.61 2.47
C ASN A 122 -7.14 3.48 1.30
N ALA A 123 -6.38 2.91 0.38
CA ALA A 123 -5.85 3.62 -0.78
C ALA A 123 -6.10 2.80 -2.05
N PRO A 124 -7.35 2.64 -2.50
CA PRO A 124 -7.63 1.99 -3.78
C PRO A 124 -7.07 2.82 -4.93
N ASN A 125 -6.54 2.13 -5.95
CA ASN A 125 -6.12 2.76 -7.19
C ASN A 125 -7.27 2.75 -8.21
N ILE A 126 -7.65 1.57 -8.68
CA ILE A 126 -8.77 1.38 -9.61
C ILE A 126 -9.67 0.30 -9.04
N VAL A 127 -10.94 0.62 -8.87
CA VAL A 127 -11.99 -0.37 -8.60
C VAL A 127 -12.66 -0.66 -9.94
N SER A 128 -12.44 -1.85 -10.45
CA SER A 128 -12.93 -2.25 -11.77
C SER A 128 -14.39 -2.69 -11.74
N HIS A 129 -14.75 -3.47 -10.72
CA HIS A 129 -16.10 -4.02 -10.57
C HIS A 129 -16.48 -4.14 -9.10
N VAL A 130 -17.77 -4.00 -8.86
CA VAL A 130 -18.43 -4.34 -7.59
C VAL A 130 -19.63 -5.22 -7.93
N TYR A 131 -19.83 -6.30 -7.18
CA TYR A 131 -20.92 -7.23 -7.40
C TYR A 131 -21.68 -7.47 -6.10
N VAL A 132 -22.99 -7.61 -6.22
CA VAL A 132 -23.88 -8.13 -5.17
C VAL A 132 -24.42 -9.47 -5.64
N ASN A 133 -24.04 -10.54 -4.97
CA ASN A 133 -24.36 -11.94 -5.36
C ASN A 133 -23.96 -12.24 -6.82
N GLY A 134 -22.78 -11.76 -7.26
CA GLY A 134 -22.27 -11.97 -8.61
C GLY A 134 -22.90 -11.13 -9.71
N VAL A 135 -23.79 -10.18 -9.36
CA VAL A 135 -24.46 -9.29 -10.30
C VAL A 135 -24.01 -7.85 -10.04
N ASP A 136 -23.77 -7.09 -11.10
CA ASP A 136 -23.51 -5.64 -10.99
C ASP A 136 -24.73 -4.94 -10.36
N PRO A 137 -24.57 -4.20 -9.24
CA PRO A 137 -25.70 -3.55 -8.56
C PRO A 137 -26.26 -2.32 -9.31
N GLY A 138 -25.68 -1.97 -10.46
CA GLY A 138 -26.18 -0.87 -11.30
C GLY A 138 -25.90 0.54 -10.79
N GLY A 139 -25.02 0.69 -9.84
CA GLY A 139 -24.58 2.01 -9.35
C GLY A 139 -23.84 1.91 -8.03
N TRP A 140 -22.61 2.42 -8.03
CA TRP A 140 -21.76 2.50 -6.85
C TRP A 140 -20.72 3.62 -7.01
N SER A 141 -20.14 4.04 -5.92
CA SER A 141 -19.02 4.98 -5.89
C SER A 141 -17.97 4.53 -4.91
N VAL A 142 -16.73 4.96 -5.11
CA VAL A 142 -15.62 4.70 -4.19
C VAL A 142 -15.06 6.01 -3.65
N ASP A 143 -14.79 6.04 -2.36
CA ASP A 143 -13.96 7.07 -1.75
C ASP A 143 -12.49 6.61 -1.78
N SER A 144 -11.71 7.22 -2.65
CA SER A 144 -10.28 6.88 -2.84
C SER A 144 -9.40 7.22 -1.64
N SER A 145 -9.88 8.02 -0.68
CA SER A 145 -9.12 8.37 0.52
C SER A 145 -9.30 7.38 1.67
N THR A 146 -10.44 6.69 1.70
CA THR A 146 -10.81 5.74 2.76
C THR A 146 -10.98 4.30 2.29
N GLY A 147 -11.16 4.09 0.97
CA GLY A 147 -11.45 2.79 0.40
C GLY A 147 -12.86 2.29 0.69
N ILE A 148 -13.80 3.18 0.97
CA ILE A 148 -15.20 2.82 1.21
C ILE A 148 -15.95 2.83 -0.12
N ILE A 149 -16.59 1.69 -0.44
CA ILE A 149 -17.56 1.56 -1.52
C ILE A 149 -18.92 1.97 -0.98
N THR A 150 -19.65 2.80 -1.72
CA THR A 150 -21.05 3.14 -1.43
C THR A 150 -21.93 2.67 -2.57
N LEU A 151 -22.83 1.74 -2.29
CA LEU A 151 -23.83 1.24 -3.23
C LEU A 151 -25.00 2.23 -3.31
N ALA A 152 -25.60 2.37 -4.49
CA ALA A 152 -26.82 3.18 -4.68
C ALA A 152 -28.03 2.58 -3.96
N THR A 153 -28.08 1.25 -3.84
CA THR A 153 -29.13 0.50 -3.15
C THR A 153 -28.49 -0.46 -2.15
N ALA A 154 -29.10 -0.62 -0.97
CA ALA A 154 -28.60 -1.52 0.04
C ALA A 154 -28.54 -2.97 -0.46
N ALA A 155 -27.45 -3.65 -0.16
CA ALA A 155 -27.30 -5.06 -0.51
C ALA A 155 -28.32 -5.92 0.27
N PRO A 156 -29.11 -6.76 -0.41
CA PRO A 156 -30.11 -7.60 0.26
C PRO A 156 -29.49 -8.51 1.33
N ASN A 157 -30.29 -8.85 2.33
CA ASN A 157 -29.85 -9.65 3.46
C ASN A 157 -29.27 -11.01 3.01
N GLY A 158 -28.08 -11.35 3.52
CA GLY A 158 -27.36 -12.59 3.22
C GLY A 158 -26.61 -12.59 1.87
N GLN A 159 -26.71 -11.55 1.06
CA GLN A 159 -26.03 -11.47 -0.23
C GLN A 159 -24.57 -11.03 -0.06
N ALA A 160 -23.66 -11.76 -0.70
CA ALA A 160 -22.24 -11.42 -0.69
C ALA A 160 -21.97 -10.17 -1.56
N VAL A 161 -21.21 -9.23 -1.02
CA VAL A 161 -20.68 -8.08 -1.76
C VAL A 161 -19.21 -8.34 -2.04
N THR A 162 -18.85 -8.38 -3.33
CA THR A 162 -17.47 -8.61 -3.77
C THR A 162 -16.98 -7.50 -4.67
N ALA A 163 -15.67 -7.33 -4.76
CA ALA A 163 -15.05 -6.31 -5.60
C ALA A 163 -13.77 -6.79 -6.25
N ASP A 164 -13.49 -6.23 -7.46
CA ASP A 164 -12.24 -6.36 -8.20
C ASP A 164 -11.55 -5.00 -8.18
N PHE A 165 -10.34 -4.94 -7.67
CA PHE A 165 -9.62 -3.66 -7.58
C PHE A 165 -8.11 -3.83 -7.50
N THR A 166 -7.41 -2.75 -7.86
CA THR A 166 -6.00 -2.54 -7.56
C THR A 166 -5.85 -1.51 -6.45
N TYR A 167 -4.73 -1.55 -5.74
CA TYR A 167 -4.54 -0.68 -4.59
C TYR A 167 -3.08 -0.28 -4.39
N TYR A 168 -2.89 0.76 -3.60
CA TYR A 168 -1.61 1.24 -3.13
C TYR A 168 -1.40 0.94 -1.65
N PHE A 169 -0.15 0.86 -1.26
CA PHE A 169 0.25 1.05 0.13
C PHE A 169 0.61 2.52 0.36
N ARG A 170 -0.01 3.14 1.36
CA ARG A 170 0.42 4.46 1.81
C ARG A 170 1.68 4.30 2.61
N CYS A 171 2.76 4.98 2.20
CA CYS A 171 4.10 4.83 2.73
C CYS A 171 4.71 6.16 3.15
N ARG A 172 5.78 6.11 3.93
CA ARG A 172 6.61 7.23 4.32
C ARG A 172 8.07 6.78 4.37
N LEU A 173 8.99 7.65 3.96
CA LEU A 173 10.42 7.39 4.06
C LEU A 173 10.83 7.14 5.52
N LEU A 174 11.84 6.32 5.72
CA LEU A 174 12.40 6.03 7.06
C LEU A 174 13.50 7.02 7.46
N ASN A 175 14.16 7.65 6.47
CA ASN A 175 15.30 8.53 6.69
C ASN A 175 15.02 9.93 6.14
N ASP A 176 15.58 10.96 6.79
CA ASP A 176 15.56 12.35 6.36
C ASP A 176 16.78 12.70 5.50
N GLU A 177 17.73 11.78 5.38
CA GLU A 177 18.96 11.87 4.58
C GLU A 177 18.96 10.76 3.54
N ASP A 178 19.56 11.03 2.40
CA ASP A 178 19.71 10.05 1.34
C ASP A 178 20.96 10.30 0.53
N GLU A 179 21.62 9.23 0.04
CA GLU A 179 22.87 9.30 -0.70
C GLU A 179 22.69 8.84 -2.13
N PHE A 180 23.21 9.64 -3.07
CA PHE A 180 23.24 9.34 -4.49
C PHE A 180 24.67 9.43 -4.98
N THR A 181 25.23 8.34 -5.48
CA THR A 181 26.61 8.28 -5.96
C THR A 181 26.64 8.37 -7.49
N LYS A 182 27.37 9.34 -8.02
CA LYS A 182 27.65 9.43 -9.44
C LYS A 182 28.90 8.66 -9.79
N PHE A 183 28.78 7.61 -10.58
CA PHE A 183 29.92 6.77 -10.97
C PHE A 183 30.25 6.82 -12.47
N GLY A 184 29.48 7.56 -13.26
CA GLY A 184 29.70 7.76 -14.70
C GLY A 184 29.21 9.12 -15.15
N SER A 185 29.42 9.48 -16.41
CA SER A 185 29.00 10.78 -16.95
C SER A 185 27.49 11.00 -16.84
N THR A 186 26.70 9.94 -17.05
CA THR A 186 25.24 9.93 -17.06
C THR A 186 24.65 8.86 -16.15
N LEU A 187 25.47 8.21 -15.32
CA LEU A 187 25.06 7.09 -14.48
C LEU A 187 25.18 7.44 -13.00
N TRP A 188 24.12 7.15 -12.26
CA TRP A 188 24.00 7.31 -10.83
C TRP A 188 23.62 5.98 -10.18
N GLU A 189 24.11 5.75 -9.01
CA GLU A 189 23.81 4.61 -8.17
C GLU A 189 22.98 5.05 -6.96
N LYS A 190 22.05 4.19 -6.56
CA LYS A 190 21.30 4.30 -5.31
C LYS A 190 21.27 2.95 -4.63
N GLN A 191 22.02 2.80 -3.56
CA GLN A 191 22.13 1.53 -2.88
C GLN A 191 20.83 1.06 -2.25
N THR A 192 20.16 1.92 -1.49
CA THR A 192 18.92 1.54 -0.82
C THR A 192 17.97 2.73 -0.64
N LEU A 193 16.68 2.49 -0.83
CA LEU A 193 15.62 3.38 -0.37
C LEU A 193 14.74 2.61 0.59
N GLU A 194 14.63 3.10 1.82
CA GLU A 194 13.82 2.47 2.85
C GLU A 194 12.59 3.30 3.17
N PHE A 195 11.46 2.64 3.20
CA PHE A 195 10.19 3.26 3.58
C PHE A 195 9.28 2.28 4.30
N ILE A 196 8.31 2.80 5.02
CA ILE A 196 7.40 2.02 5.84
C ILE A 196 5.95 2.37 5.53
N THR A 197 5.08 1.36 5.52
CA THR A 197 3.64 1.61 5.39
C THR A 197 3.12 2.37 6.60
N VAL A 198 2.23 3.31 6.36
CA VAL A 198 1.53 4.06 7.41
C VAL A 198 0.02 3.79 7.31
N LYS A 199 -0.64 3.71 8.45
CA LYS A 199 -2.10 3.67 8.50
C LYS A 199 -2.62 5.10 8.48
N SER A 200 -3.59 5.35 7.64
CA SER A 200 -4.43 6.55 7.67
C SER A 200 -5.61 6.36 8.59
#